data_777219ffb46a0694a0147c087d893702
#
_entry.id   777219ffb46a0694a0147c087d893702
#
_cell.length_a   1.000
_cell.length_b   1.000
_cell.length_c   1.000
_cell.angle_alpha   90.00
_cell.angle_beta   90.00
_cell.angle_gamma   90.00
#
_symmetry.space_group_name_H-M   'P 1'
#
loop_
_entity.id
_entity.type
_entity.pdbx_description
1 polymer ?
#
loop_
_entity_poly.entity_id
_entity_poly.type
_entity_poly.pdbx_seq_one_letter_code
_entity_poly.pdbx_strand_id
1 'polypeptide(L)'
;MDGTYYGVFILSERVRKGKNRLDLPDPGDSGDALTGGYHLEVDRDDEPVYYSKHSPVDSKGNPIRNKKISFQYKNMDQDEFSKTQLDYIHGYIDAFEDNLASADYKNPETGYRKYIDVTSFIDYMLSTEFCHNVDGYRLSTNLYKYRDSKDPRFKTSLWDMNLGFGNADYNNGWRTDTWAYNFNDIASGDNQLVPFWWYKLLKDDAFMKEVKERWELYRETSYSDKNIELTIDSLTTLLNAKGAQERNSQAWPRWGRYVWPNQYVAQSYDDEISYLKSWIKERLIFMDRALLDKEPEPVEYTQLTVTSGFNEDVIAEQRPAVNYSTASLDNQGWIYYTSGVQEQGSLPTDRNITSSTGVQYRLAAYDKPNAATLIKENAATLQFDGSHQTEALYLLSTCTDGSSTVDVTVYYADETSSTPKSITIGDWYSEVSTGKAVHGLSRITRSNDQMDGRYNFCLYEHKINTDKNKVIASIKIENTGKGHPAIFAVTKEG
;
A
#
# COMPACT_ATOMS: atom_id res chain seq x y z
N MET A 1 32.57 -11.20 -2.46
CA MET A 1 32.70 -9.98 -1.71
C MET A 1 33.50 -10.32 -0.47
N ASP A 2 34.35 -9.50 -0.01
CA ASP A 2 35.44 -9.60 0.98
C ASP A 2 35.07 -10.03 2.42
N GLY A 3 33.91 -10.65 2.62
CA GLY A 3 33.41 -11.04 3.94
C GLY A 3 32.64 -9.92 4.68
N THR A 4 32.59 -8.72 4.12
CA THR A 4 31.82 -7.60 4.69
C THR A 4 30.34 -7.74 4.31
N TYR A 5 29.44 -7.50 5.27
CA TYR A 5 28.01 -7.46 5.03
C TYR A 5 27.58 -6.11 4.45
N TYR A 6 26.96 -6.12 3.27
CA TYR A 6 26.54 -4.91 2.58
C TYR A 6 25.00 -4.71 2.57
N GLY A 7 24.22 -5.69 3.02
CA GLY A 7 22.76 -5.59 3.09
C GLY A 7 22.04 -6.69 2.32
N VAL A 8 20.72 -6.52 2.22
CA VAL A 8 19.85 -7.33 1.35
C VAL A 8 19.82 -6.69 -0.04
N PHE A 9 19.98 -7.50 -1.08
CA PHE A 9 19.98 -7.05 -2.47
C PHE A 9 18.81 -7.69 -3.22
N ILE A 10 18.24 -6.95 -4.15
CA ILE A 10 17.27 -7.46 -5.11
C ILE A 10 18.05 -8.01 -6.30
N LEU A 11 17.79 -9.28 -6.64
CA LEU A 11 18.23 -9.87 -7.89
C LEU A 11 17.13 -9.69 -8.94
N SER A 12 17.35 -8.80 -9.91
CA SER A 12 16.41 -8.52 -10.98
C SER A 12 17.04 -8.67 -12.36
N GLU A 13 16.21 -8.94 -13.36
CA GLU A 13 16.62 -8.93 -14.76
C GLU A 13 16.56 -7.52 -15.33
N ARG A 14 17.62 -7.07 -15.96
CA ARG A 14 17.65 -5.81 -16.68
C ARG A 14 16.91 -5.94 -18.02
N VAL A 15 16.13 -4.94 -18.41
CA VAL A 15 15.60 -4.84 -19.78
C VAL A 15 16.75 -4.60 -20.73
N ARG A 16 17.08 -5.61 -21.51
CA ARG A 16 18.17 -5.52 -22.50
C ARG A 16 18.01 -6.56 -23.60
N LYS A 17 18.63 -6.30 -24.72
CA LYS A 17 18.77 -7.24 -25.83
C LYS A 17 19.45 -8.54 -25.37
N GLY A 18 18.92 -9.67 -25.80
CA GLY A 18 19.48 -11.00 -25.56
C GLY A 18 18.46 -12.11 -25.85
N LYS A 19 18.94 -13.28 -26.27
CA LYS A 19 18.12 -14.41 -26.68
C LYS A 19 17.03 -14.82 -25.67
N ASN A 20 17.33 -14.70 -24.38
CA ASN A 20 16.38 -15.02 -23.30
C ASN A 20 15.81 -13.76 -22.61
N ARG A 21 15.88 -12.64 -23.28
CA ARG A 21 15.39 -11.30 -22.85
C ARG A 21 14.61 -10.67 -24.01
N LEU A 22 14.94 -9.44 -24.40
CA LEU A 22 14.48 -8.90 -25.65
C LEU A 22 15.28 -9.51 -26.81
N ASP A 23 14.70 -10.53 -27.46
CA ASP A 23 15.33 -11.19 -28.61
C ASP A 23 15.20 -10.32 -29.86
N LEU A 24 15.94 -9.21 -29.83
CA LEU A 24 16.00 -8.20 -30.89
C LEU A 24 17.28 -8.45 -31.72
N PRO A 25 17.17 -8.69 -33.03
CA PRO A 25 18.31 -8.70 -33.94
C PRO A 25 18.88 -7.27 -34.07
N ASP A 26 20.11 -7.11 -34.51
CA ASP A 26 20.59 -5.79 -34.91
C ASP A 26 19.85 -5.30 -36.15
N PRO A 27 19.52 -4.00 -36.23
CA PRO A 27 18.93 -3.43 -37.42
C PRO A 27 19.92 -3.44 -38.61
N GLY A 28 19.41 -3.68 -39.79
CA GLY A 28 20.18 -3.57 -41.03
C GLY A 28 19.82 -2.27 -41.78
N ASP A 29 20.46 -2.07 -42.94
CA ASP A 29 20.28 -0.82 -43.72
C ASP A 29 19.21 -0.94 -44.82
N SER A 30 18.56 -2.08 -44.98
CA SER A 30 17.55 -2.29 -46.01
C SER A 30 16.61 -3.44 -45.73
N GLY A 31 15.48 -3.46 -46.45
CA GLY A 31 14.47 -4.54 -46.36
C GLY A 31 13.94 -4.76 -44.95
N ASP A 32 13.54 -6.00 -44.66
CA ASP A 32 12.98 -6.34 -43.35
C ASP A 32 13.98 -6.12 -42.19
N ALA A 33 15.28 -6.24 -42.45
CA ALA A 33 16.31 -6.00 -41.43
C ALA A 33 16.37 -4.52 -40.97
N LEU A 34 15.97 -3.57 -41.80
CA LEU A 34 15.84 -2.16 -41.39
C LEU A 34 14.66 -1.91 -40.48
N THR A 35 13.61 -2.71 -40.59
CA THR A 35 12.32 -2.44 -39.91
C THR A 35 12.27 -2.75 -38.44
N GLY A 36 13.30 -3.37 -37.85
CA GLY A 36 13.27 -3.74 -36.45
C GLY A 36 14.64 -3.99 -35.83
N GLY A 37 14.62 -4.27 -34.53
CA GLY A 37 15.82 -4.37 -33.71
C GLY A 37 16.07 -3.11 -32.88
N TYR A 38 15.07 -2.27 -32.74
CA TYR A 38 15.15 -1.00 -32.00
C TYR A 38 14.63 -1.17 -30.58
N HIS A 39 15.39 -0.63 -29.63
CA HIS A 39 15.00 -0.51 -28.23
C HIS A 39 15.24 0.94 -27.79
N LEU A 40 14.18 1.61 -27.42
CA LEU A 40 14.14 3.01 -27.01
C LEU A 40 13.62 3.10 -25.58
N GLU A 41 13.89 4.21 -24.92
CA GLU A 41 13.34 4.52 -23.62
C GLU A 41 12.88 5.97 -23.58
N VAL A 42 11.64 6.21 -23.14
CA VAL A 42 11.23 7.55 -22.75
C VAL A 42 11.88 7.83 -21.41
N ASP A 43 12.81 8.76 -21.38
CA ASP A 43 13.60 9.12 -20.21
C ASP A 43 14.16 10.55 -20.34
N ARG A 44 15.12 10.89 -19.47
CA ARG A 44 15.83 12.18 -19.48
C ARG A 44 16.58 12.39 -20.78
N ASP A 45 16.94 13.64 -21.02
CA ASP A 45 17.70 14.07 -22.20
C ASP A 45 19.18 14.35 -21.86
N ASP A 46 19.73 13.64 -20.88
CA ASP A 46 21.13 13.69 -20.47
C ASP A 46 22.09 12.89 -21.39
N GLU A 47 21.53 12.14 -22.36
CA GLU A 47 22.21 11.41 -23.43
C GLU A 47 21.69 11.89 -24.80
N PRO A 48 22.32 11.52 -25.94
CA PRO A 48 21.75 11.76 -27.23
C PRO A 48 20.36 11.18 -27.38
N VAL A 49 19.40 11.99 -27.79
CA VAL A 49 17.98 11.64 -27.89
C VAL A 49 17.33 12.06 -29.19
N TYR A 50 16.23 11.39 -29.51
CA TYR A 50 15.25 11.90 -30.47
C TYR A 50 14.11 12.56 -29.68
N TYR A 51 13.68 13.76 -30.13
CA TYR A 51 12.56 14.47 -29.54
C TYR A 51 11.27 14.27 -30.31
N SER A 52 10.19 13.95 -29.63
CA SER A 52 8.85 13.99 -30.21
C SER A 52 8.53 15.33 -30.84
N LYS A 53 7.80 15.29 -31.97
CA LYS A 53 7.24 16.48 -32.60
C LYS A 53 6.00 17.02 -31.92
N HIS A 54 5.36 16.16 -31.11
CA HIS A 54 4.15 16.49 -30.38
C HIS A 54 4.48 16.88 -28.93
N SER A 55 3.79 17.90 -28.43
CA SER A 55 3.90 18.28 -27.01
C SER A 55 3.13 17.32 -26.12
N PRO A 56 3.59 17.07 -24.87
CA PRO A 56 2.76 16.47 -23.86
C PRO A 56 1.53 17.34 -23.57
N VAL A 57 0.46 16.75 -23.05
CA VAL A 57 -0.80 17.45 -22.77
C VAL A 57 -1.22 17.26 -21.31
N ASP A 58 -2.05 18.18 -20.82
CA ASP A 58 -2.76 18.02 -19.54
C ASP A 58 -3.96 17.04 -19.68
N SER A 59 -4.65 16.75 -18.59
CA SER A 59 -5.84 15.85 -18.58
C SER A 59 -7.02 16.38 -19.42
N LYS A 60 -6.99 17.67 -19.81
CA LYS A 60 -7.99 18.31 -20.68
C LYS A 60 -7.58 18.26 -22.14
N GLY A 61 -6.35 17.80 -22.45
CA GLY A 61 -5.80 17.75 -23.78
C GLY A 61 -5.15 19.06 -24.24
N ASN A 62 -4.89 20.01 -23.35
CA ASN A 62 -4.19 21.24 -23.68
C ASN A 62 -2.68 20.99 -23.78
N PRO A 63 -2.02 21.39 -24.87
CA PRO A 63 -0.58 21.23 -25.03
C PRO A 63 0.22 22.01 -23.97
N ILE A 64 1.18 21.34 -23.33
CA ILE A 64 2.13 21.96 -22.40
C ILE A 64 3.28 22.53 -23.25
N ARG A 65 3.29 23.84 -23.37
CA ARG A 65 4.23 24.56 -24.24
C ARG A 65 5.67 24.45 -23.81
N ASN A 66 6.59 24.39 -24.74
CA ASN A 66 8.03 24.31 -24.52
C ASN A 66 8.50 23.04 -23.81
N LYS A 67 7.68 21.99 -23.81
CA LYS A 67 8.04 20.67 -23.32
C LYS A 67 8.00 19.65 -24.46
N LYS A 68 8.92 18.70 -24.41
CA LYS A 68 9.06 17.63 -25.40
C LYS A 68 9.27 16.30 -24.70
N ILE A 69 8.92 15.23 -25.38
CA ILE A 69 9.23 13.86 -24.96
C ILE A 69 10.54 13.46 -25.62
N SER A 70 11.47 12.94 -24.84
CA SER A 70 12.77 12.45 -25.28
C SER A 70 12.80 10.94 -25.37
N PHE A 71 13.39 10.42 -26.44
CA PHE A 71 13.60 9.00 -26.67
C PHE A 71 15.10 8.71 -26.66
N GLN A 72 15.60 8.03 -25.66
CA GLN A 72 16.96 7.50 -25.59
C GLN A 72 17.07 6.19 -26.38
N TYR A 73 18.29 5.89 -26.84
CA TYR A 73 18.61 4.61 -27.50
C TYR A 73 19.22 3.64 -26.47
N LYS A 74 18.72 2.38 -26.42
CA LYS A 74 19.06 1.45 -25.33
C LYS A 74 19.81 0.17 -25.77
N ASN A 75 19.76 -0.19 -27.03
CA ASN A 75 20.45 -1.39 -27.54
C ASN A 75 21.73 -1.13 -28.31
N MET A 76 21.90 0.10 -28.73
CA MET A 76 23.09 0.64 -29.42
C MET A 76 23.18 2.12 -29.07
N ASP A 77 24.39 2.67 -29.04
CA ASP A 77 24.56 4.13 -28.92
C ASP A 77 24.14 4.82 -30.22
N GLN A 78 23.73 6.09 -30.13
CA GLN A 78 23.19 6.80 -31.29
C GLN A 78 24.17 6.84 -32.47
N ASP A 79 25.46 6.98 -32.23
CA ASP A 79 26.52 7.04 -33.22
C ASP A 79 26.86 5.67 -33.87
N GLU A 80 26.39 4.59 -33.30
CA GLU A 80 26.48 3.24 -33.86
C GLU A 80 25.40 2.97 -34.93
N PHE A 81 24.29 3.74 -34.92
CA PHE A 81 23.24 3.64 -35.92
C PHE A 81 23.66 4.35 -37.23
N SER A 82 23.38 3.70 -38.35
CA SER A 82 23.47 4.38 -39.64
C SER A 82 22.40 5.47 -39.77
N LYS A 83 22.65 6.45 -40.63
CA LYS A 83 21.63 7.48 -40.95
C LYS A 83 20.31 6.84 -41.42
N THR A 84 20.37 5.80 -42.22
CA THR A 84 19.17 5.08 -42.72
C THR A 84 18.36 4.46 -41.57
N GLN A 85 19.04 3.89 -40.60
CA GLN A 85 18.39 3.31 -39.40
C GLN A 85 17.76 4.38 -38.54
N LEU A 86 18.46 5.50 -38.28
CA LEU A 86 17.90 6.62 -37.54
C LEU A 86 16.71 7.26 -38.28
N ASP A 87 16.81 7.49 -39.56
CA ASP A 87 15.70 8.04 -40.37
C ASP A 87 14.47 7.12 -40.32
N TYR A 88 14.68 5.81 -40.34
CA TYR A 88 13.59 4.84 -40.22
C TYR A 88 12.90 4.91 -38.88
N ILE A 89 13.65 4.77 -37.74
CA ILE A 89 13.03 4.73 -36.44
C ILE A 89 12.37 6.05 -36.03
N HIS A 90 13.00 7.20 -36.38
CA HIS A 90 12.39 8.52 -36.19
C HIS A 90 11.11 8.64 -37.01
N GLY A 91 11.14 8.23 -38.29
CA GLY A 91 9.95 8.23 -39.14
C GLY A 91 8.83 7.31 -38.61
N TYR A 92 9.17 6.21 -37.96
CA TYR A 92 8.20 5.31 -37.35
C TYR A 92 7.56 5.92 -36.09
N ILE A 93 8.36 6.58 -35.20
CA ILE A 93 7.85 7.35 -34.07
C ILE A 93 6.91 8.45 -34.56
N ASP A 94 7.34 9.23 -35.51
CA ASP A 94 6.53 10.33 -36.10
C ASP A 94 5.20 9.81 -36.68
N ALA A 95 5.24 8.74 -37.46
CA ALA A 95 4.06 8.15 -38.06
C ALA A 95 3.07 7.60 -36.98
N PHE A 96 3.58 7.01 -35.90
CA PHE A 96 2.75 6.61 -34.76
C PHE A 96 2.10 7.81 -34.09
N GLU A 97 2.88 8.84 -33.76
CA GLU A 97 2.38 10.01 -33.04
C GLU A 97 1.45 10.86 -33.90
N ASP A 98 1.77 11.08 -35.19
CA ASP A 98 0.92 11.78 -36.14
C ASP A 98 -0.41 11.07 -36.35
N ASN A 99 -0.38 9.74 -36.47
CA ASN A 99 -1.61 8.93 -36.53
C ASN A 99 -2.45 9.08 -35.24
N LEU A 100 -1.83 8.95 -34.08
CA LEU A 100 -2.52 9.06 -32.80
C LEU A 100 -3.07 10.48 -32.57
N ALA A 101 -2.41 11.53 -33.10
CA ALA A 101 -2.89 12.91 -33.04
C ALA A 101 -4.05 13.16 -34.01
N SER A 102 -4.20 12.36 -35.07
CA SER A 102 -5.21 12.54 -36.10
C SER A 102 -6.64 12.32 -35.60
N ALA A 103 -7.64 12.68 -36.43
CA ALA A 103 -9.05 12.42 -36.15
C ALA A 103 -9.41 10.93 -36.26
N ASP A 104 -8.73 10.20 -37.14
CA ASP A 104 -9.00 8.79 -37.43
C ASP A 104 -8.19 7.79 -36.59
N TYR A 105 -7.57 8.25 -35.50
CA TYR A 105 -6.66 7.44 -34.69
C TYR A 105 -7.32 6.16 -34.14
N LYS A 106 -8.64 6.14 -33.95
CA LYS A 106 -9.42 5.00 -33.46
C LYS A 106 -9.72 3.94 -34.52
N ASN A 107 -9.41 4.19 -35.78
CA ASN A 107 -9.68 3.24 -36.86
C ASN A 107 -8.96 1.91 -36.56
N PRO A 108 -9.68 0.75 -36.55
CA PRO A 108 -9.09 -0.52 -36.15
C PRO A 108 -7.99 -1.01 -37.10
N GLU A 109 -7.98 -0.59 -38.38
CA GLU A 109 -7.01 -1.05 -39.38
C GLU A 109 -5.89 -0.06 -39.60
N THR A 110 -6.20 1.24 -39.62
CA THR A 110 -5.26 2.32 -39.99
C THR A 110 -4.86 3.19 -38.81
N GLY A 111 -5.53 3.09 -37.68
CA GLY A 111 -5.29 3.84 -36.46
C GLY A 111 -4.09 3.35 -35.67
N TYR A 112 -3.99 3.76 -34.41
CA TYR A 112 -2.86 3.47 -33.52
C TYR A 112 -2.55 1.98 -33.36
N ARG A 113 -3.55 1.08 -33.52
CA ARG A 113 -3.41 -0.38 -33.44
C ARG A 113 -2.45 -0.95 -34.48
N LYS A 114 -2.20 -0.20 -35.55
CA LYS A 114 -1.16 -0.54 -36.52
C LYS A 114 0.25 -0.36 -35.98
N TYR A 115 0.45 0.55 -35.03
CA TYR A 115 1.76 0.99 -34.57
C TYR A 115 2.15 0.44 -33.20
N ILE A 116 1.18 0.10 -32.35
CA ILE A 116 1.43 -0.42 -31.00
C ILE A 116 0.77 -1.76 -30.76
N ASP A 117 1.43 -2.60 -30.00
CA ASP A 117 0.81 -3.79 -29.41
C ASP A 117 -0.04 -3.39 -28.21
N VAL A 118 -1.34 -3.30 -28.44
CA VAL A 118 -2.31 -2.78 -27.46
C VAL A 118 -2.25 -3.54 -26.14
N THR A 119 -2.09 -4.87 -26.18
CA THR A 119 -2.01 -5.69 -24.98
C THR A 119 -0.82 -5.31 -24.12
N SER A 120 0.37 -5.11 -24.73
CA SER A 120 1.56 -4.72 -23.95
C SER A 120 1.43 -3.31 -23.34
N PHE A 121 0.75 -2.39 -24.03
CA PHE A 121 0.47 -1.05 -23.49
C PHE A 121 -0.54 -1.08 -22.36
N ILE A 122 -1.57 -1.93 -22.44
CA ILE A 122 -2.53 -2.13 -21.36
C ILE A 122 -1.85 -2.77 -20.13
N ASP A 123 -1.04 -3.80 -20.35
CA ASP A 123 -0.30 -4.47 -19.25
C ASP A 123 0.66 -3.50 -18.55
N TYR A 124 1.36 -2.67 -19.31
CA TYR A 124 2.20 -1.59 -18.78
C TYR A 124 1.37 -0.59 -17.97
N MET A 125 0.28 -0.09 -18.53
CA MET A 125 -0.61 0.85 -17.86
C MET A 125 -1.14 0.28 -16.55
N LEU A 126 -1.76 -0.90 -16.57
CA LEU A 126 -2.37 -1.50 -15.40
C LEU A 126 -1.34 -1.77 -14.28
N SER A 127 -0.13 -2.22 -14.65
CA SER A 127 0.93 -2.47 -13.68
C SER A 127 1.50 -1.17 -13.10
N THR A 128 1.68 -0.15 -13.93
CA THR A 128 2.14 1.19 -13.50
C THR A 128 1.12 1.85 -12.59
N GLU A 129 -0.18 1.75 -12.92
CA GLU A 129 -1.24 2.28 -12.09
C GLU A 129 -1.43 1.46 -10.81
N PHE A 130 -1.32 0.14 -10.85
CA PHE A 130 -1.42 -0.69 -9.65
C PHE A 130 -0.39 -0.30 -8.60
N CYS A 131 0.86 -0.11 -8.98
CA CYS A 131 1.87 0.37 -8.04
C CYS A 131 1.90 1.90 -7.87
N HIS A 132 1.18 2.67 -8.70
CA HIS A 132 1.18 4.13 -8.71
C HIS A 132 2.59 4.71 -8.78
N ASN A 133 3.41 4.21 -9.73
CA ASN A 133 4.79 4.66 -9.89
C ASN A 133 4.84 6.10 -10.41
N VAL A 134 5.40 7.01 -9.61
CA VAL A 134 5.51 8.45 -9.96
C VAL A 134 6.40 8.74 -11.18
N ASP A 135 7.28 7.83 -11.52
CA ASP A 135 8.13 7.91 -12.69
C ASP A 135 7.52 7.21 -13.92
N GLY A 136 6.45 6.48 -13.73
CA GLY A 136 5.76 5.79 -14.81
C GLY A 136 5.35 6.70 -15.95
N TYR A 137 5.33 6.17 -17.18
CA TYR A 137 4.99 6.85 -18.42
C TYR A 137 6.00 7.88 -18.92
N ARG A 138 6.76 8.51 -18.04
CA ARG A 138 7.61 9.68 -18.34
C ARG A 138 9.11 9.45 -18.17
N LEU A 139 9.47 8.45 -17.39
CA LEU A 139 10.82 7.96 -17.16
C LEU A 139 10.83 6.43 -17.21
N SER A 140 11.98 5.85 -17.52
CA SER A 140 12.20 4.40 -17.53
C SER A 140 11.16 3.61 -18.35
N THR A 141 10.52 4.28 -19.34
CA THR A 141 9.46 3.69 -20.14
C THR A 141 10.03 3.09 -21.42
N ASN A 142 10.23 1.78 -21.38
CA ASN A 142 10.88 1.05 -22.46
C ASN A 142 9.92 0.79 -23.62
N LEU A 143 10.37 1.07 -24.86
CA LEU A 143 9.72 0.75 -26.11
C LEU A 143 10.65 -0.09 -26.99
N TYR A 144 10.16 -1.18 -27.54
CA TYR A 144 10.96 -1.98 -28.46
C TYR A 144 10.15 -2.42 -29.67
N LYS A 145 10.84 -2.58 -30.78
CA LYS A 145 10.24 -2.93 -32.07
C LYS A 145 10.98 -4.10 -32.71
N TYR A 146 10.25 -5.18 -32.96
CA TYR A 146 10.73 -6.28 -33.77
C TYR A 146 10.73 -5.90 -35.26
N ARG A 147 11.35 -6.76 -36.10
CA ARG A 147 11.20 -6.67 -37.55
C ARG A 147 9.74 -6.84 -37.96
N ASP A 148 9.34 -6.18 -39.04
CA ASP A 148 7.96 -6.24 -39.55
C ASP A 148 7.50 -7.66 -39.85
N SER A 149 8.41 -8.53 -40.30
CA SER A 149 8.14 -9.95 -40.53
C SER A 149 7.75 -10.72 -39.25
N LYS A 150 8.13 -10.21 -38.06
CA LYS A 150 7.77 -10.82 -36.75
C LYS A 150 6.59 -10.09 -36.11
N ASP A 151 6.69 -8.79 -35.92
CA ASP A 151 5.64 -7.92 -35.40
C ASP A 151 6.03 -6.45 -35.65
N PRO A 152 5.30 -5.71 -36.49
CA PRO A 152 5.65 -4.35 -36.84
C PRO A 152 5.45 -3.34 -35.72
N ARG A 153 4.81 -3.70 -34.61
CA ARG A 153 4.32 -2.79 -33.60
C ARG A 153 5.33 -2.54 -32.48
N PHE A 154 5.31 -1.35 -31.90
CA PHE A 154 5.95 -1.08 -30.63
C PHE A 154 5.33 -1.90 -29.52
N LYS A 155 6.17 -2.41 -28.65
CA LYS A 155 5.82 -3.05 -27.36
C LYS A 155 6.49 -2.31 -26.22
N THR A 156 5.93 -2.46 -25.03
CA THR A 156 6.49 -1.92 -23.80
C THR A 156 6.91 -3.03 -22.84
N SER A 157 7.74 -2.68 -21.86
CA SER A 157 8.09 -3.56 -20.74
C SER A 157 8.22 -2.76 -19.45
N LEU A 158 7.97 -3.42 -18.32
CA LEU A 158 8.10 -2.83 -16.99
C LEU A 158 9.57 -2.74 -16.58
N TRP A 159 9.93 -1.61 -16.00
CA TRP A 159 11.24 -1.36 -15.40
C TRP A 159 11.13 -0.30 -14.32
N ASP A 160 11.98 -0.41 -13.28
CA ASP A 160 12.22 0.60 -12.24
C ASP A 160 10.94 1.04 -11.46
N MET A 161 10.27 0.06 -10.86
CA MET A 161 9.01 0.29 -10.11
C MET A 161 9.25 0.59 -8.61
N ASN A 162 10.46 0.98 -8.20
CA ASN A 162 10.87 1.16 -6.81
C ASN A 162 10.22 2.37 -6.12
N LEU A 163 9.71 3.34 -6.88
CA LEU A 163 8.98 4.52 -6.37
C LEU A 163 7.46 4.33 -6.34
N GLY A 164 7.01 3.09 -6.45
CA GLY A 164 5.60 2.71 -6.34
C GLY A 164 5.19 2.32 -4.91
N PHE A 165 3.92 1.90 -4.79
CA PHE A 165 3.31 1.39 -3.56
C PHE A 165 3.34 2.36 -2.38
N GLY A 166 3.13 3.65 -2.68
CA GLY A 166 3.09 4.71 -1.67
C GLY A 166 4.45 5.14 -1.14
N ASN A 167 5.54 4.69 -1.76
CA ASN A 167 6.89 4.96 -1.29
C ASN A 167 7.35 6.42 -1.51
N ALA A 168 6.87 7.11 -2.56
CA ALA A 168 7.33 8.45 -2.88
C ALA A 168 6.56 9.54 -2.12
N ASP A 169 7.26 10.47 -1.47
CA ASP A 169 6.73 11.62 -0.73
C ASP A 169 6.51 12.88 -1.58
N TYR A 170 6.58 12.74 -2.90
CA TYR A 170 6.42 13.82 -3.87
C TYR A 170 5.45 13.41 -5.00
N ASN A 171 4.93 14.42 -5.70
CA ASN A 171 4.04 14.24 -6.86
C ASN A 171 2.85 13.29 -6.61
N ASN A 172 2.30 13.32 -5.39
CA ASN A 172 1.17 12.46 -4.97
C ASN A 172 1.48 10.95 -4.96
N GLY A 173 2.76 10.53 -4.94
CA GLY A 173 3.17 9.12 -5.01
C GLY A 173 2.63 8.24 -3.89
N TRP A 174 2.28 8.84 -2.75
CA TRP A 174 1.67 8.13 -1.60
C TRP A 174 0.17 7.90 -1.75
N ARG A 175 -0.52 8.58 -2.68
CA ARG A 175 -1.98 8.52 -2.81
C ARG A 175 -2.41 7.21 -3.45
N THR A 176 -3.51 6.68 -2.94
CA THR A 176 -4.17 5.47 -3.46
C THR A 176 -5.27 5.78 -4.47
N ASP A 177 -5.76 7.04 -4.50
CA ASP A 177 -7.00 7.48 -5.14
C ASP A 177 -6.77 8.44 -6.34
N THR A 178 -5.60 8.39 -6.95
CA THR A 178 -5.25 9.16 -8.15
C THR A 178 -4.64 8.28 -9.23
N TRP A 179 -4.58 8.80 -10.47
CA TRP A 179 -3.96 8.12 -11.60
C TRP A 179 -2.58 8.70 -11.89
N ALA A 180 -1.56 7.86 -12.03
CA ALA A 180 -0.20 8.27 -12.35
C ALA A 180 -0.10 8.92 -13.74
N TYR A 181 -0.93 8.50 -14.70
CA TYR A 181 -0.97 9.13 -16.02
C TYR A 181 -1.43 10.60 -16.01
N ASN A 182 -2.01 11.08 -14.91
CA ASN A 182 -2.37 12.50 -14.74
C ASN A 182 -1.22 13.34 -14.17
N PHE A 183 0.00 12.83 -14.18
CA PHE A 183 1.19 13.52 -13.68
C PHE A 183 1.33 14.96 -14.23
N ASN A 184 1.00 15.18 -15.49
CA ASN A 184 1.11 16.47 -16.15
C ASN A 184 0.25 17.58 -15.52
N ASP A 185 -0.84 17.23 -14.84
CA ASP A 185 -1.67 18.19 -14.10
C ASP A 185 -1.02 18.59 -12.76
N ILE A 186 -0.22 17.67 -12.19
CA ILE A 186 0.40 17.85 -10.87
C ILE A 186 1.70 18.64 -11.00
N ALA A 187 2.51 18.31 -12.00
CA ALA A 187 3.87 18.80 -12.16
C ALA A 187 4.19 19.25 -13.60
N SER A 188 3.32 20.06 -14.20
CA SER A 188 3.49 20.56 -15.57
C SER A 188 4.80 21.33 -15.83
N GLY A 189 5.47 21.78 -14.77
CA GLY A 189 6.79 22.41 -14.81
C GLY A 189 7.96 21.44 -14.91
N ASP A 190 7.75 20.14 -14.66
CA ASP A 190 8.80 19.12 -14.76
C ASP A 190 9.35 19.06 -16.20
N ASN A 191 10.59 18.59 -16.35
CA ASN A 191 11.21 18.43 -17.65
C ASN A 191 10.77 17.14 -18.35
N GLN A 192 10.47 16.12 -17.58
CA GLN A 192 9.98 14.83 -18.05
C GLN A 192 8.48 14.72 -17.78
N LEU A 193 7.68 14.71 -18.84
CA LEU A 193 6.23 14.67 -18.79
C LEU A 193 5.69 13.41 -19.46
N VAL A 194 4.47 13.04 -19.08
CA VAL A 194 3.74 11.92 -19.68
C VAL A 194 3.41 12.24 -21.14
N PRO A 195 3.74 11.37 -22.11
CA PRO A 195 3.39 11.55 -23.51
C PRO A 195 1.88 11.68 -23.71
N PHE A 196 1.46 12.49 -24.70
CA PHE A 196 0.06 12.70 -25.06
C PHE A 196 -0.67 11.40 -25.46
N TRP A 197 0.06 10.31 -25.70
CA TRP A 197 -0.48 9.02 -26.11
C TRP A 197 -1.54 8.52 -25.13
N TRP A 198 -1.26 8.58 -23.84
CA TRP A 198 -2.16 8.09 -22.80
C TRP A 198 -3.46 8.87 -22.77
N TYR A 199 -3.41 10.20 -22.92
CA TYR A 199 -4.61 11.01 -23.07
C TYR A 199 -5.48 10.54 -24.26
N LYS A 200 -4.87 10.22 -25.40
CA LYS A 200 -5.61 9.78 -26.59
C LYS A 200 -6.13 8.35 -26.47
N LEU A 201 -5.32 7.42 -25.98
CA LEU A 201 -5.71 6.02 -25.80
C LEU A 201 -6.88 5.90 -24.81
N LEU A 202 -6.85 6.62 -23.68
CA LEU A 202 -7.91 6.63 -22.68
C LEU A 202 -9.22 7.30 -23.18
N LYS A 203 -9.22 7.99 -24.31
CA LYS A 203 -10.42 8.51 -24.97
C LYS A 203 -11.00 7.54 -26.01
N ASP A 204 -10.40 6.40 -26.23
CA ASP A 204 -10.94 5.35 -27.08
C ASP A 204 -11.71 4.32 -26.27
N ASP A 205 -13.03 4.24 -26.49
CA ASP A 205 -13.91 3.30 -25.77
C ASP A 205 -13.50 1.84 -26.01
N ALA A 206 -12.97 1.52 -27.21
CA ALA A 206 -12.48 0.17 -27.51
C ALA A 206 -11.22 -0.17 -26.69
N PHE A 207 -10.29 0.80 -26.54
CA PHE A 207 -9.11 0.64 -25.67
C PHE A 207 -9.56 0.45 -24.21
N MET A 208 -10.44 1.32 -23.72
CA MET A 208 -10.92 1.24 -22.34
C MET A 208 -11.69 -0.02 -22.04
N LYS A 209 -12.41 -0.58 -23.01
CA LYS A 209 -13.04 -1.89 -22.86
C LYS A 209 -12.00 -2.99 -22.64
N GLU A 210 -10.94 -3.02 -23.44
CA GLU A 210 -9.84 -3.99 -23.28
C GLU A 210 -9.08 -3.80 -21.96
N VAL A 211 -8.91 -2.54 -21.50
CA VAL A 211 -8.35 -2.24 -20.17
C VAL A 211 -9.19 -2.85 -19.05
N LYS A 212 -10.54 -2.69 -19.11
CA LYS A 212 -11.46 -3.25 -18.11
C LYS A 212 -11.43 -4.77 -18.10
N GLU A 213 -11.52 -5.41 -19.26
CA GLU A 213 -11.46 -6.87 -19.41
C GLU A 213 -10.12 -7.44 -18.90
N ARG A 214 -9.02 -6.72 -19.16
CA ARG A 214 -7.70 -7.13 -18.70
C ARG A 214 -7.52 -6.95 -17.20
N TRP A 215 -8.07 -5.86 -16.64
CA TRP A 215 -8.08 -5.64 -15.19
C TRP A 215 -8.90 -6.69 -14.45
N GLU A 216 -10.07 -7.03 -14.95
CA GLU A 216 -10.90 -8.10 -14.38
C GLU A 216 -10.14 -9.44 -14.35
N LEU A 217 -9.50 -9.82 -15.47
CA LEU A 217 -8.65 -11.02 -15.52
C LEU A 217 -7.51 -10.97 -14.46
N TYR A 218 -6.89 -9.82 -14.28
CA TYR A 218 -5.83 -9.67 -13.28
C TYR A 218 -6.35 -9.78 -11.85
N ARG A 219 -7.54 -9.22 -11.57
CA ARG A 219 -8.19 -9.34 -10.26
C ARG A 219 -8.60 -10.78 -9.92
N GLU A 220 -8.89 -11.58 -10.93
CA GLU A 220 -9.17 -13.01 -10.76
C GLU A 220 -7.90 -13.87 -10.65
N THR A 221 -6.74 -13.35 -11.05
CA THR A 221 -5.50 -14.12 -11.14
C THR A 221 -4.36 -13.47 -10.36
N SER A 222 -3.40 -12.85 -11.05
CA SER A 222 -2.13 -12.34 -10.47
C SER A 222 -2.33 -11.22 -9.45
N TYR A 223 -3.32 -10.37 -9.64
CA TYR A 223 -3.63 -9.25 -8.73
C TYR A 223 -4.86 -9.54 -7.84
N SER A 224 -5.24 -10.81 -7.66
CA SER A 224 -6.21 -11.16 -6.63
C SER A 224 -5.63 -10.86 -5.23
N ASP A 225 -6.48 -10.45 -4.30
CA ASP A 225 -6.07 -10.11 -2.92
C ASP A 225 -5.25 -11.25 -2.31
N LYS A 226 -5.73 -12.49 -2.50
CA LYS A 226 -5.04 -13.70 -2.03
C LYS A 226 -3.62 -13.85 -2.60
N ASN A 227 -3.44 -13.66 -3.91
CA ASN A 227 -2.12 -13.85 -4.53
C ASN A 227 -1.14 -12.73 -4.14
N ILE A 228 -1.64 -11.50 -3.97
CA ILE A 228 -0.84 -10.38 -3.47
C ILE A 228 -0.38 -10.67 -2.04
N GLU A 229 -1.29 -11.04 -1.14
CA GLU A 229 -0.95 -11.38 0.25
C GLU A 229 0.05 -12.53 0.33
N LEU A 230 -0.20 -13.63 -0.40
CA LEU A 230 0.71 -14.77 -0.46
C LEU A 230 2.11 -14.37 -0.97
N THR A 231 2.20 -13.48 -1.93
CA THR A 231 3.48 -12.99 -2.46
C THR A 231 4.24 -12.19 -1.40
N ILE A 232 3.57 -11.24 -0.74
CA ILE A 232 4.18 -10.42 0.31
C ILE A 232 4.62 -11.32 1.48
N ASP A 233 3.76 -12.21 1.94
CA ASP A 233 4.04 -13.08 3.08
C ASP A 233 5.16 -14.09 2.78
N SER A 234 5.22 -14.61 1.56
CA SER A 234 6.31 -15.48 1.11
C SER A 234 7.67 -14.77 1.14
N LEU A 235 7.73 -13.55 0.59
CA LEU A 235 8.95 -12.74 0.59
C LEU A 235 9.36 -12.31 2.00
N THR A 236 8.40 -11.92 2.82
CA THR A 236 8.63 -11.58 4.24
C THR A 236 9.16 -12.77 5.02
N THR A 237 8.56 -13.96 4.83
CA THR A 237 9.02 -15.21 5.44
C THR A 237 10.45 -15.54 5.00
N LEU A 238 10.76 -15.39 3.73
CA LEU A 238 12.11 -15.62 3.19
C LEU A 238 13.15 -14.71 3.86
N LEU A 239 12.84 -13.42 4.02
CA LEU A 239 13.75 -12.45 4.63
C LEU A 239 13.94 -12.70 6.14
N ASN A 240 12.90 -13.18 6.81
CA ASN A 240 12.93 -13.48 8.24
C ASN A 240 13.60 -14.83 8.56
N ALA A 241 13.46 -15.84 7.69
CA ALA A 241 13.83 -17.24 7.94
C ALA A 241 15.27 -17.46 8.43
N LYS A 242 16.21 -16.58 8.10
CA LYS A 242 17.62 -16.63 8.54
C LYS A 242 18.09 -15.30 9.14
N GLY A 243 17.18 -14.48 9.63
CA GLY A 243 17.47 -13.19 10.24
C GLY A 243 18.10 -12.19 9.24
N ALA A 244 17.81 -12.30 7.93
CA ALA A 244 18.37 -11.40 6.93
C ALA A 244 17.83 -9.98 7.11
N GLN A 245 16.53 -9.83 7.38
CA GLN A 245 15.88 -8.57 7.69
C GLN A 245 16.51 -7.90 8.92
N GLU A 246 16.70 -8.65 10.01
CA GLU A 246 17.28 -8.14 11.25
C GLU A 246 18.73 -7.64 11.05
N ARG A 247 19.58 -8.44 10.40
CA ARG A 247 20.95 -8.01 10.07
C ARG A 247 20.96 -6.77 9.18
N ASN A 248 20.03 -6.68 8.23
CA ASN A 248 19.90 -5.50 7.37
C ASN A 248 19.52 -4.26 8.19
N SER A 249 18.58 -4.38 9.12
CA SER A 249 18.16 -3.29 10.00
C SER A 249 19.24 -2.87 10.98
N GLN A 250 20.09 -3.80 11.43
CA GLN A 250 21.24 -3.49 12.27
C GLN A 250 22.34 -2.73 11.50
N ALA A 251 22.62 -3.16 10.25
CA ALA A 251 23.61 -2.52 9.39
C ALA A 251 23.14 -1.12 8.91
N TRP A 252 21.84 -0.98 8.65
CA TRP A 252 21.22 0.21 8.10
C TRP A 252 20.00 0.62 8.95
N PRO A 253 20.21 1.19 10.16
CA PRO A 253 19.11 1.56 11.06
C PRO A 253 18.28 2.70 10.48
N ARG A 254 17.03 2.40 10.12
CA ARG A 254 16.10 3.36 9.49
C ARG A 254 14.78 3.53 10.24
N TRP A 255 14.44 2.59 11.13
CA TRP A 255 13.15 2.61 11.82
C TRP A 255 12.98 3.88 12.65
N GLY A 256 11.82 4.53 12.52
CA GLY A 256 11.52 5.82 13.12
C GLY A 256 12.31 7.00 12.54
N ARG A 257 12.97 6.82 11.39
CA ARG A 257 13.76 7.88 10.74
C ARG A 257 13.31 8.06 9.29
N TYR A 258 13.12 9.30 8.91
CA TYR A 258 12.88 9.63 7.51
C TYR A 258 14.11 9.28 6.64
N VAL A 259 13.87 8.61 5.55
CA VAL A 259 14.84 8.32 4.49
C VAL A 259 14.17 8.67 3.16
N TRP A 260 14.72 9.66 2.46
CA TRP A 260 14.18 10.06 1.17
C TRP A 260 14.15 8.85 0.19
N PRO A 261 13.07 8.66 -0.57
CA PRO A 261 11.85 9.45 -0.67
C PRO A 261 10.65 8.87 0.10
N ASN A 262 10.85 8.19 1.21
CA ASN A 262 9.78 7.45 1.90
C ASN A 262 8.75 8.40 2.52
N GLN A 263 7.52 8.38 2.02
CA GLN A 263 6.39 9.08 2.62
C GLN A 263 6.05 8.53 4.01
N TYR A 264 6.01 7.21 4.14
CA TYR A 264 5.75 6.56 5.42
C TYR A 264 7.04 6.30 6.19
N VAL A 265 7.04 6.64 7.47
CA VAL A 265 8.19 6.42 8.36
C VAL A 265 7.85 5.32 9.35
N ALA A 266 8.07 4.09 8.92
CA ALA A 266 7.78 2.91 9.72
C ALA A 266 8.63 2.84 10.99
N GLN A 267 8.04 2.34 12.07
CA GLN A 267 8.71 2.14 13.36
C GLN A 267 9.38 0.76 13.44
N SER A 268 8.98 -0.18 12.60
CA SER A 268 9.53 -1.53 12.51
C SER A 268 9.34 -2.12 11.10
N TYR A 269 9.95 -3.27 10.86
CA TYR A 269 9.75 -4.01 9.61
C TYR A 269 8.29 -4.47 9.43
N ASP A 270 7.65 -4.94 10.50
CA ASP A 270 6.26 -5.39 10.45
C ASP A 270 5.29 -4.23 10.24
N ASP A 271 5.62 -3.05 10.75
CA ASP A 271 4.87 -1.83 10.52
C ASP A 271 4.93 -1.41 9.04
N GLU A 272 6.13 -1.49 8.41
CA GLU A 272 6.31 -1.26 6.98
C GLU A 272 5.50 -2.24 6.12
N ILE A 273 5.51 -3.54 6.48
CA ILE A 273 4.74 -4.56 5.75
C ILE A 273 3.23 -4.32 5.91
N SER A 274 2.79 -3.90 7.09
CA SER A 274 1.39 -3.56 7.36
C SER A 274 0.94 -2.35 6.54
N TYR A 275 1.77 -1.31 6.46
CA TYR A 275 1.54 -0.15 5.60
C TYR A 275 1.42 -0.56 4.13
N LEU A 276 2.37 -1.34 3.62
CA LEU A 276 2.36 -1.83 2.23
C LEU A 276 1.05 -2.57 1.90
N LYS A 277 0.62 -3.50 2.76
CA LYS A 277 -0.63 -4.25 2.56
C LYS A 277 -1.85 -3.33 2.57
N SER A 278 -1.91 -2.39 3.50
CA SER A 278 -3.02 -1.43 3.59
C SER A 278 -3.08 -0.53 2.38
N TRP A 279 -1.94 0.02 1.95
CA TRP A 279 -1.84 0.86 0.77
C TRP A 279 -2.33 0.12 -0.49
N ILE A 280 -1.87 -1.12 -0.69
CA ILE A 280 -2.28 -1.95 -1.84
C ILE A 280 -3.79 -2.21 -1.81
N LYS A 281 -4.36 -2.55 -0.65
CA LYS A 281 -5.80 -2.77 -0.49
C LYS A 281 -6.62 -1.55 -0.92
N GLU A 282 -6.26 -0.37 -0.43
CA GLU A 282 -6.91 0.89 -0.82
C GLU A 282 -6.77 1.18 -2.32
N ARG A 283 -5.58 0.93 -2.87
CA ARG A 283 -5.32 1.11 -4.30
C ARG A 283 -6.18 0.19 -5.18
N LEU A 284 -6.33 -1.06 -4.81
CA LEU A 284 -7.20 -2.01 -5.50
C LEU A 284 -8.67 -1.57 -5.45
N ILE A 285 -9.15 -1.12 -4.29
CA ILE A 285 -10.51 -0.57 -4.15
C ILE A 285 -10.73 0.61 -5.11
N PHE A 286 -9.78 1.54 -5.18
CA PHE A 286 -9.88 2.67 -6.10
C PHE A 286 -9.94 2.21 -7.57
N MET A 287 -9.05 1.30 -7.98
CA MET A 287 -8.99 0.81 -9.35
C MET A 287 -10.22 -0.04 -9.71
N ASP A 288 -10.70 -0.89 -8.81
CA ASP A 288 -11.91 -1.71 -9.01
C ASP A 288 -13.15 -0.82 -9.18
N ARG A 289 -13.29 0.21 -8.34
CA ARG A 289 -14.36 1.21 -8.48
C ARG A 289 -14.27 1.95 -9.82
N ALA A 290 -13.10 2.41 -10.19
CA ALA A 290 -12.90 3.24 -11.37
C ALA A 290 -12.98 2.47 -12.70
N LEU A 291 -12.55 1.21 -12.73
CA LEU A 291 -12.50 0.40 -13.95
C LEU A 291 -13.68 -0.57 -14.09
N LEU A 292 -14.16 -1.12 -12.99
CA LEU A 292 -15.17 -2.18 -12.99
C LEU A 292 -16.53 -1.74 -12.41
N ASP A 293 -16.62 -0.50 -11.91
CA ASP A 293 -17.78 0.00 -11.15
C ASP A 293 -18.13 -0.90 -9.94
N LYS A 294 -17.10 -1.56 -9.36
CA LYS A 294 -17.25 -2.45 -8.21
C LYS A 294 -16.93 -1.70 -6.93
N GLU A 295 -17.89 -1.63 -6.02
CA GLU A 295 -17.64 -1.21 -4.65
C GLU A 295 -17.01 -2.37 -3.86
N PRO A 296 -16.15 -2.07 -2.87
CA PRO A 296 -15.63 -3.12 -1.99
C PRO A 296 -16.79 -3.80 -1.29
N GLU A 297 -16.73 -5.14 -1.18
CA GLU A 297 -17.68 -5.85 -0.34
C GLU A 297 -17.60 -5.29 1.08
N PRO A 298 -18.73 -4.98 1.69
CA PRO A 298 -18.75 -4.52 3.07
C PRO A 298 -18.08 -5.57 3.95
N VAL A 299 -17.03 -5.17 4.66
CA VAL A 299 -16.43 -6.07 5.66
C VAL A 299 -17.42 -6.18 6.81
N GLU A 300 -17.98 -7.36 7.01
CA GLU A 300 -18.79 -7.62 8.18
C GLU A 300 -17.89 -7.81 9.39
N TYR A 301 -18.25 -7.15 10.48
CA TYR A 301 -17.55 -7.27 11.75
C TYR A 301 -18.47 -7.89 12.80
N THR A 302 -18.01 -8.92 13.46
CA THR A 302 -18.71 -9.53 14.60
C THR A 302 -17.94 -9.24 15.89
N GLN A 303 -18.55 -8.50 16.80
CA GLN A 303 -17.97 -8.21 18.11
C GLN A 303 -17.98 -9.49 18.95
N LEU A 304 -16.81 -9.85 19.51
CA LEU A 304 -16.67 -11.02 20.35
C LEU A 304 -16.97 -10.67 21.82
N THR A 305 -17.81 -11.47 22.47
CA THR A 305 -18.02 -11.37 23.91
C THR A 305 -16.87 -12.04 24.64
N VAL A 306 -16.08 -11.26 25.36
CA VAL A 306 -15.04 -11.80 26.25
C VAL A 306 -15.71 -12.36 27.50
N THR A 307 -15.59 -13.67 27.71
CA THR A 307 -16.20 -14.38 28.83
C THR A 307 -15.28 -14.49 30.05
N SER A 308 -13.97 -14.45 29.82
CA SER A 308 -12.94 -14.39 30.88
C SER A 308 -11.68 -13.70 30.41
N GLY A 309 -10.88 -13.19 31.34
CA GLY A 309 -9.60 -12.53 31.08
C GLY A 309 -9.63 -11.00 31.25
N PHE A 310 -10.80 -10.36 31.29
CA PHE A 310 -10.88 -8.99 31.80
C PHE A 310 -10.71 -9.00 33.33
N ASN A 311 -9.81 -8.17 33.81
CA ASN A 311 -9.35 -8.23 35.22
C ASN A 311 -9.58 -6.91 35.97
N GLU A 312 -9.79 -5.79 35.29
CA GLU A 312 -9.94 -4.49 35.97
C GLU A 312 -11.13 -3.69 35.37
N ASP A 313 -11.84 -3.00 36.26
CA ASP A 313 -12.85 -2.01 35.90
C ASP A 313 -12.19 -0.63 35.79
N VAL A 314 -11.99 -0.15 34.59
CA VAL A 314 -11.21 1.06 34.27
C VAL A 314 -11.98 2.11 33.46
N ILE A 315 -13.33 2.02 33.51
CA ILE A 315 -14.23 2.98 32.88
C ILE A 315 -15.28 3.45 33.91
N ALA A 316 -15.25 4.71 34.29
CA ALA A 316 -16.22 5.26 35.24
C ALA A 316 -17.56 5.57 34.57
N GLU A 317 -18.66 5.12 35.15
CA GLU A 317 -20.03 5.38 34.66
C GLU A 317 -20.62 6.68 35.21
N GLN A 318 -20.24 7.03 36.44
CA GLN A 318 -20.73 8.23 37.15
C GLN A 318 -19.75 8.65 38.26
N ARG A 319 -20.04 9.75 38.93
CA ARG A 319 -19.27 10.25 40.08
C ARG A 319 -19.93 9.85 41.41
N PRO A 320 -19.13 9.66 42.47
CA PRO A 320 -17.69 9.63 42.53
C PRO A 320 -17.11 8.36 41.89
N ALA A 321 -16.10 8.50 41.05
CA ALA A 321 -15.51 7.37 40.32
C ALA A 321 -14.94 6.28 41.24
N VAL A 322 -14.47 6.61 42.45
CA VAL A 322 -13.92 5.68 43.45
C VAL A 322 -14.95 4.71 44.00
N ASN A 323 -16.24 5.03 43.96
CA ASN A 323 -17.30 4.17 44.55
C ASN A 323 -17.49 2.85 43.79
N TYR A 324 -16.96 2.73 42.58
CA TYR A 324 -17.22 1.59 41.70
C TYR A 324 -16.01 0.63 41.64
N SER A 325 -14.81 1.14 41.69
CA SER A 325 -13.59 0.36 41.66
C SER A 325 -12.40 1.18 42.11
N THR A 326 -11.32 0.51 42.55
CA THR A 326 -10.03 1.12 42.83
C THR A 326 -9.02 0.89 41.71
N ALA A 327 -9.42 0.23 40.63
CA ALA A 327 -8.59 -0.06 39.48
C ALA A 327 -8.18 1.22 38.71
N SER A 328 -7.06 1.19 38.04
CA SER A 328 -6.58 2.27 37.17
C SER A 328 -5.87 1.72 35.93
N LEU A 329 -5.80 2.54 34.90
CA LEU A 329 -5.03 2.25 33.69
C LEU A 329 -3.53 2.59 33.87
N ASP A 330 -3.22 3.39 34.87
CA ASP A 330 -1.88 3.73 35.31
C ASP A 330 -1.75 3.55 36.83
N ASN A 331 -0.56 3.69 37.39
CA ASN A 331 -0.36 3.61 38.84
C ASN A 331 -0.81 4.86 39.61
N GLN A 332 -1.49 5.83 38.93
CA GLN A 332 -1.88 7.12 39.47
C GLN A 332 -3.41 7.27 39.66
N GLY A 333 -4.19 6.23 39.30
CA GLY A 333 -5.63 6.22 39.46
C GLY A 333 -6.42 6.81 38.31
N TRP A 334 -5.82 7.05 37.16
CA TRP A 334 -6.50 7.56 35.99
C TRP A 334 -7.20 6.45 35.20
N ILE A 335 -8.44 6.77 34.75
CA ILE A 335 -9.29 5.85 33.99
C ILE A 335 -10.07 6.64 32.93
N TYR A 336 -10.64 5.93 31.95
CA TYR A 336 -11.65 6.52 31.07
C TYR A 336 -13.01 6.69 31.78
N TYR A 337 -13.96 7.34 31.12
CA TYR A 337 -15.29 7.54 31.63
C TYR A 337 -16.34 7.57 30.52
N THR A 338 -17.60 7.40 30.91
CA THR A 338 -18.78 7.52 30.02
C THR A 338 -19.42 8.89 30.12
N SER A 339 -20.41 9.18 29.25
CA SER A 339 -21.19 10.41 29.29
C SER A 339 -22.00 10.59 30.60
N GLY A 340 -22.14 9.52 31.41
CA GLY A 340 -22.69 9.66 32.77
C GLY A 340 -21.80 10.45 33.71
N VAL A 341 -20.50 10.57 33.43
CA VAL A 341 -19.57 11.46 34.15
C VAL A 341 -19.52 12.84 33.51
N GLN A 342 -19.28 12.88 32.18
CA GLN A 342 -19.23 14.08 31.37
C GLN A 342 -19.35 13.70 29.88
N GLU A 343 -20.11 14.48 29.12
CA GLU A 343 -20.39 14.24 27.70
C GLU A 343 -19.08 14.28 26.85
N GLN A 344 -18.33 15.36 26.96
CA GLN A 344 -17.14 15.58 26.15
C GLN A 344 -16.00 14.66 26.58
N GLY A 345 -15.37 13.99 25.63
CA GLY A 345 -14.22 13.10 25.86
C GLY A 345 -14.60 11.74 26.49
N SER A 346 -15.85 11.37 26.44
CA SER A 346 -16.38 10.14 27.02
C SER A 346 -16.38 8.96 26.05
N LEU A 347 -16.39 7.77 26.60
CA LEU A 347 -16.78 6.53 25.90
C LEU A 347 -18.30 6.42 25.84
N PRO A 348 -18.88 5.78 24.81
CA PRO A 348 -20.33 5.71 24.61
C PRO A 348 -21.01 4.83 25.65
N THR A 349 -22.18 5.27 26.17
CA THR A 349 -22.96 4.51 27.15
C THR A 349 -23.58 3.24 26.58
N ASP A 350 -23.85 3.19 25.29
CA ASP A 350 -24.30 1.99 24.57
C ASP A 350 -23.20 0.98 24.30
N ARG A 351 -21.94 1.32 24.63
CA ARG A 351 -20.73 0.51 24.51
C ARG A 351 -20.31 0.18 23.07
N ASN A 352 -20.94 0.78 22.05
CA ASN A 352 -20.59 0.55 20.66
C ASN A 352 -19.60 1.61 20.19
N ILE A 353 -18.51 1.16 19.59
CA ILE A 353 -17.46 2.02 19.02
C ILE A 353 -17.24 1.60 17.56
N THR A 354 -17.24 2.59 16.67
CA THR A 354 -16.71 2.41 15.32
C THR A 354 -15.37 3.11 15.24
N SER A 355 -14.33 2.38 14.90
CA SER A 355 -12.98 2.95 14.76
C SER A 355 -12.86 3.86 13.53
N SER A 356 -11.79 4.62 13.45
CA SER A 356 -11.49 5.45 12.28
C SER A 356 -11.30 4.65 10.97
N THR A 357 -11.09 3.35 11.07
CA THR A 357 -10.96 2.41 9.93
C THR A 357 -12.28 1.69 9.61
N GLY A 358 -13.34 1.94 10.39
CA GLY A 358 -14.67 1.35 10.21
C GLY A 358 -14.90 0.04 10.95
N VAL A 359 -13.92 -0.48 11.70
CA VAL A 359 -14.11 -1.69 12.54
C VAL A 359 -15.06 -1.38 13.70
N GLN A 360 -16.02 -2.26 13.90
CA GLN A 360 -17.03 -2.11 14.94
C GLN A 360 -16.65 -2.92 16.18
N TYR A 361 -16.64 -2.25 17.34
CA TYR A 361 -16.34 -2.85 18.63
C TYR A 361 -17.50 -2.71 19.59
N ARG A 362 -17.60 -3.66 20.50
CA ARG A 362 -18.48 -3.57 21.65
C ARG A 362 -17.67 -3.73 22.94
N LEU A 363 -17.65 -2.69 23.76
CA LEU A 363 -17.01 -2.71 25.08
C LEU A 363 -17.76 -3.64 26.03
N ALA A 364 -17.06 -4.21 27.00
CA ALA A 364 -17.71 -4.98 28.07
C ALA A 364 -18.66 -4.08 28.91
N ALA A 365 -19.49 -4.71 29.72
CA ALA A 365 -20.34 -3.96 30.65
C ALA A 365 -19.46 -3.17 31.64
N TYR A 366 -19.87 -1.93 31.92
CA TYR A 366 -19.04 -1.01 32.69
C TYR A 366 -19.13 -1.23 34.20
N ASP A 367 -20.13 -1.98 34.67
CA ASP A 367 -20.37 -2.33 36.08
C ASP A 367 -19.55 -3.51 36.57
N LYS A 368 -18.57 -3.97 35.82
CA LYS A 368 -17.68 -5.11 36.13
C LYS A 368 -16.35 -4.92 35.39
N PRO A 369 -15.36 -5.82 35.61
CA PRO A 369 -14.11 -5.75 34.86
C PRO A 369 -14.35 -5.62 33.37
N ASN A 370 -13.83 -4.53 32.76
CA ASN A 370 -14.13 -4.11 31.40
C ASN A 370 -12.87 -3.96 30.53
N ALA A 371 -11.70 -4.28 31.07
CA ALA A 371 -10.45 -4.36 30.33
C ALA A 371 -9.51 -5.45 30.89
N ALA A 372 -8.68 -6.00 30.01
CA ALA A 372 -7.51 -6.78 30.41
C ALA A 372 -6.31 -5.82 30.52
N THR A 373 -5.97 -5.44 31.74
CA THR A 373 -4.82 -4.58 32.02
C THR A 373 -3.60 -5.43 32.38
N LEU A 374 -2.43 -5.04 31.85
CA LEU A 374 -1.16 -5.74 32.09
C LEU A 374 -0.25 -4.94 33.02
N ILE A 375 -0.84 -4.31 34.04
CA ILE A 375 -0.14 -3.56 35.08
C ILE A 375 0.37 -4.47 36.20
N LYS A 376 -0.50 -5.34 36.70
CA LYS A 376 -0.20 -6.23 37.83
C LYS A 376 0.39 -7.56 37.37
N GLU A 377 -0.06 -8.01 36.24
CA GLU A 377 0.36 -9.25 35.60
C GLU A 377 0.88 -8.93 34.20
N ASN A 378 1.94 -9.57 33.76
CA ASN A 378 2.53 -9.33 32.46
C ASN A 378 1.78 -10.03 31.32
N ALA A 379 0.73 -10.82 31.62
CA ALA A 379 -0.04 -11.51 30.59
C ALA A 379 -1.51 -11.65 30.99
N ALA A 380 -2.37 -11.65 29.96
CA ALA A 380 -3.79 -11.97 30.08
C ALA A 380 -4.18 -12.98 29.00
N THR A 381 -5.14 -13.86 29.32
CA THR A 381 -5.75 -14.79 28.36
C THR A 381 -7.23 -14.46 28.23
N LEU A 382 -7.66 -14.05 27.03
CA LEU A 382 -9.06 -13.77 26.74
C LEU A 382 -9.73 -14.98 26.13
N GLN A 383 -10.86 -15.39 26.71
CA GLN A 383 -11.75 -16.43 26.17
C GLN A 383 -13.04 -15.77 25.65
N PHE A 384 -13.64 -16.38 24.66
CA PHE A 384 -14.82 -15.88 23.99
C PHE A 384 -16.00 -16.83 24.16
N ASP A 385 -17.22 -16.28 24.03
CA ASP A 385 -18.42 -17.11 23.88
C ASP A 385 -18.46 -17.72 22.46
N GLY A 386 -19.08 -18.89 22.35
CA GLY A 386 -19.31 -19.52 21.06
C GLY A 386 -18.07 -20.11 20.38
N SER A 387 -18.23 -20.39 19.09
CA SER A 387 -17.20 -20.99 18.23
C SER A 387 -16.91 -20.04 17.09
N HIS A 388 -15.68 -19.58 17.00
CA HIS A 388 -15.27 -18.55 16.05
C HIS A 388 -14.18 -19.06 15.12
N GLN A 389 -14.41 -18.88 13.82
CA GLN A 389 -13.44 -19.02 12.76
C GLN A 389 -13.40 -17.70 11.99
N THR A 390 -12.21 -17.21 11.66
CA THR A 390 -12.03 -15.94 10.95
C THR A 390 -10.62 -15.86 10.39
N GLU A 391 -10.41 -15.00 9.41
CA GLU A 391 -9.08 -14.67 8.89
C GLU A 391 -8.35 -13.66 9.79
N ALA A 392 -9.09 -12.86 10.57
CA ALA A 392 -8.48 -11.88 11.46
C ALA A 392 -9.32 -11.56 12.68
N LEU A 393 -8.62 -11.24 13.78
CA LEU A 393 -9.15 -10.56 14.95
C LEU A 393 -8.62 -9.13 14.99
N TYR A 394 -9.44 -8.21 15.50
CA TYR A 394 -9.07 -6.82 15.75
C TYR A 394 -9.14 -6.56 17.25
N LEU A 395 -8.06 -6.06 17.82
CA LEU A 395 -7.96 -5.70 19.22
C LEU A 395 -8.10 -4.20 19.38
N LEU A 396 -9.01 -3.74 20.24
CA LEU A 396 -9.10 -2.34 20.68
C LEU A 396 -8.32 -2.19 21.98
N SER A 397 -7.31 -1.33 22.00
CA SER A 397 -6.32 -1.29 23.06
C SER A 397 -5.81 0.11 23.35
N THR A 398 -5.11 0.26 24.46
CA THR A 398 -4.29 1.44 24.78
C THR A 398 -3.09 1.04 25.62
N CYS A 399 -2.15 1.96 25.83
CA CYS A 399 -1.03 1.77 26.76
C CYS A 399 -0.84 3.04 27.58
N THR A 400 -0.43 2.91 28.84
CA THR A 400 -0.09 4.04 29.70
C THR A 400 1.38 3.95 30.12
N ASP A 401 1.92 5.08 30.59
CA ASP A 401 3.34 5.23 30.94
C ASP A 401 4.28 4.94 29.75
N GLY A 402 3.90 5.43 28.58
CA GLY A 402 4.57 5.22 27.32
C GLY A 402 3.99 4.06 26.51
N SER A 403 4.50 3.84 25.30
CA SER A 403 4.14 2.70 24.47
C SER A 403 4.73 1.39 24.99
N SER A 404 4.11 0.25 24.65
CA SER A 404 4.65 -1.06 24.99
C SER A 404 4.49 -2.05 23.83
N THR A 405 5.42 -2.97 23.70
CA THR A 405 5.30 -4.14 22.83
C THR A 405 4.60 -5.25 23.57
N VAL A 406 3.63 -5.89 22.91
CA VAL A 406 2.99 -7.12 23.43
C VAL A 406 3.07 -8.21 22.37
N ASP A 407 3.21 -9.45 22.82
CA ASP A 407 3.12 -10.63 21.98
C ASP A 407 1.71 -11.23 22.11
N VAL A 408 1.03 -11.38 20.97
CA VAL A 408 -0.30 -11.98 20.89
C VAL A 408 -0.21 -13.37 20.28
N THR A 409 -0.68 -14.37 21.02
CA THR A 409 -0.75 -15.77 20.56
C THR A 409 -2.20 -16.21 20.50
N VAL A 410 -2.63 -16.74 19.35
CA VAL A 410 -3.96 -17.32 19.17
C VAL A 410 -3.88 -18.83 19.46
N TYR A 411 -4.71 -19.32 20.33
CA TYR A 411 -4.87 -20.73 20.62
C TYR A 411 -6.13 -21.27 19.97
N TYR A 412 -6.04 -22.42 19.36
CA TYR A 412 -7.13 -23.06 18.66
C TYR A 412 -7.70 -24.26 19.42
N ALA A 413 -8.94 -24.62 19.12
CA ALA A 413 -9.62 -25.73 19.78
C ALA A 413 -9.00 -27.12 19.49
N ASP A 414 -8.17 -27.20 18.44
CA ASP A 414 -7.39 -28.40 18.08
C ASP A 414 -6.07 -28.50 18.86
N GLU A 415 -5.91 -27.74 19.96
CA GLU A 415 -4.71 -27.66 20.79
C GLU A 415 -3.46 -27.07 20.13
N THR A 416 -3.58 -26.56 18.90
CA THR A 416 -2.50 -25.83 18.23
C THR A 416 -2.54 -24.34 18.57
N SER A 417 -1.45 -23.63 18.30
CA SER A 417 -1.39 -22.17 18.44
C SER A 417 -0.71 -21.51 17.25
N SER A 418 -0.99 -20.21 17.06
CA SER A 418 -0.23 -19.37 16.13
C SER A 418 1.18 -19.14 16.65
N THR A 419 2.10 -18.75 15.74
CA THR A 419 3.32 -18.06 16.17
C THR A 419 2.93 -16.75 16.85
N PRO A 420 3.58 -16.37 17.98
CA PRO A 420 3.32 -15.07 18.60
C PRO A 420 3.51 -13.92 17.62
N LYS A 421 2.54 -13.01 17.57
CA LYS A 421 2.61 -11.78 16.79
C LYS A 421 2.93 -10.63 17.73
N SER A 422 4.10 -10.02 17.57
CA SER A 422 4.46 -8.81 18.29
C SER A 422 3.76 -7.59 17.67
N ILE A 423 3.10 -6.81 18.52
CA ILE A 423 2.48 -5.52 18.15
C ILE A 423 2.92 -4.45 19.14
N THR A 424 3.00 -3.20 18.70
CA THR A 424 3.30 -2.06 19.59
C THR A 424 2.02 -1.28 19.84
N ILE A 425 1.58 -1.26 21.10
CA ILE A 425 0.44 -0.45 21.56
C ILE A 425 0.98 0.92 21.99
N GLY A 426 0.48 1.97 21.33
CA GLY A 426 0.90 3.34 21.60
C GLY A 426 0.41 3.90 22.93
N ASP A 427 1.07 4.93 23.42
CA ASP A 427 0.63 5.67 24.62
C ASP A 427 -0.77 6.26 24.42
N TRP A 428 -1.58 6.22 25.46
CA TRP A 428 -2.95 6.72 25.42
C TRP A 428 -3.08 8.22 25.17
N TYR A 429 -2.01 8.99 25.38
CA TYR A 429 -1.96 10.41 25.05
C TYR A 429 -1.30 10.66 23.70
N SER A 430 -1.99 11.39 22.82
CA SER A 430 -1.44 11.79 21.52
C SER A 430 -2.10 13.08 21.05
N GLU A 431 -1.30 14.05 20.65
CA GLU A 431 -1.79 15.30 20.05
C GLU A 431 -2.23 15.10 18.58
N VAL A 432 -1.95 13.93 18.00
CA VAL A 432 -2.25 13.60 16.61
C VAL A 432 -3.29 12.50 16.55
N SER A 433 -4.37 12.72 15.79
CA SER A 433 -5.46 11.75 15.61
C SER A 433 -5.14 10.65 14.59
N THR A 434 -4.24 10.91 13.64
CA THR A 434 -3.88 9.93 12.58
C THR A 434 -3.31 8.65 13.20
N GLY A 435 -3.75 7.50 12.68
CA GLY A 435 -3.32 6.19 13.16
C GLY A 435 -3.92 5.77 14.51
N LYS A 436 -4.97 6.46 14.98
CA LYS A 436 -5.73 6.10 16.18
C LYS A 436 -7.09 5.51 15.78
N ALA A 437 -7.51 4.46 16.47
CA ALA A 437 -8.86 3.90 16.30
C ALA A 437 -9.93 4.87 16.82
N VAL A 438 -9.68 5.43 18.00
CA VAL A 438 -10.51 6.48 18.63
C VAL A 438 -9.58 7.56 19.16
N HIS A 439 -9.91 8.82 18.93
CA HIS A 439 -9.19 9.98 19.44
C HIS A 439 -10.16 11.00 20.01
N GLY A 440 -9.68 11.88 20.88
CA GLY A 440 -10.51 12.93 21.49
C GLY A 440 -11.13 12.50 22.82
N LEU A 441 -10.68 11.38 23.39
CA LEU A 441 -11.08 10.93 24.73
C LEU A 441 -10.42 11.79 25.81
N SER A 442 -10.93 11.68 27.03
CA SER A 442 -10.36 12.25 28.24
C SER A 442 -10.42 11.24 29.39
N ARG A 443 -9.95 11.62 30.57
CA ARG A 443 -9.79 10.74 31.73
C ARG A 443 -10.20 11.43 33.03
N ILE A 444 -10.51 10.62 34.03
CA ILE A 444 -10.85 11.04 35.40
C ILE A 444 -10.00 10.27 36.39
N THR A 445 -9.62 10.88 37.52
CA THR A 445 -8.97 10.11 38.61
C THR A 445 -9.97 9.52 39.56
N ARG A 446 -9.71 8.32 40.04
CA ARG A 446 -10.52 7.70 41.09
C ARG A 446 -10.30 8.30 42.48
N SER A 447 -9.17 8.98 42.71
CA SER A 447 -8.80 9.47 44.06
C SER A 447 -9.61 10.70 44.49
N ASN A 448 -9.94 11.60 43.55
CA ASN A 448 -10.56 12.88 43.87
C ASN A 448 -11.50 13.42 42.79
N ASP A 449 -11.90 12.58 41.84
CA ASP A 449 -12.74 12.95 40.68
C ASP A 449 -12.19 14.07 39.82
N GLN A 450 -10.87 14.29 39.83
CA GLN A 450 -10.25 15.30 38.98
C GLN A 450 -10.35 14.86 37.51
N MET A 451 -10.86 15.73 36.68
CA MET A 451 -10.93 15.56 35.24
C MET A 451 -9.66 16.12 34.59
N ASP A 452 -9.16 15.41 33.56
CA ASP A 452 -8.14 15.97 32.68
C ASP A 452 -8.81 16.87 31.64
N GLY A 453 -8.43 18.13 31.59
CA GLY A 453 -9.00 19.10 30.63
C GLY A 453 -8.53 18.93 29.19
N ARG A 454 -7.63 17.98 28.93
CA ARG A 454 -7.16 17.64 27.59
C ARG A 454 -8.02 16.53 27.00
N TYR A 455 -8.27 16.64 25.69
CA TYR A 455 -9.08 15.69 24.93
C TYR A 455 -8.21 14.98 23.86
N ASN A 456 -6.99 14.61 24.24
CA ASN A 456 -5.99 14.00 23.38
C ASN A 456 -5.70 12.54 23.75
N PHE A 457 -6.61 11.91 24.51
CA PHE A 457 -6.49 10.48 24.83
C PHE A 457 -7.14 9.65 23.72
N CYS A 458 -6.63 8.43 23.53
CA CYS A 458 -6.96 7.63 22.37
C CYS A 458 -6.92 6.12 22.63
N LEU A 459 -7.58 5.37 21.74
CA LEU A 459 -7.47 3.92 21.62
C LEU A 459 -6.84 3.57 20.27
N TYR A 460 -6.17 2.44 20.24
CA TYR A 460 -5.50 1.86 19.08
C TYR A 460 -6.18 0.58 18.62
N GLU A 461 -6.08 0.32 17.33
CA GLU A 461 -6.56 -0.89 16.70
C GLU A 461 -5.40 -1.72 16.19
N HIS A 462 -5.46 -3.05 16.41
CA HIS A 462 -4.44 -3.96 15.92
C HIS A 462 -5.08 -5.19 15.29
N LYS A 463 -4.74 -5.44 14.03
CA LYS A 463 -5.16 -6.64 13.28
C LYS A 463 -4.22 -7.81 13.62
N ILE A 464 -4.80 -8.94 14.04
CA ILE A 464 -4.13 -10.21 14.30
C ILE A 464 -4.66 -11.23 13.29
N ASN A 465 -3.85 -11.66 12.36
CA ASN A 465 -4.22 -12.69 11.40
C ASN A 465 -4.34 -14.05 12.11
N THR A 466 -5.35 -14.81 11.70
CA THR A 466 -5.67 -16.12 12.26
C THR A 466 -5.80 -17.15 11.14
N ASP A 467 -5.86 -18.45 11.50
CA ASP A 467 -6.17 -19.49 10.54
C ASP A 467 -7.69 -19.65 10.44
N LYS A 468 -8.28 -19.22 9.32
CA LYS A 468 -9.72 -19.27 9.07
C LYS A 468 -10.32 -20.69 9.10
N ASN A 469 -9.48 -21.72 8.99
CA ASN A 469 -9.92 -23.12 9.00
C ASN A 469 -9.93 -23.70 10.41
N LYS A 470 -9.51 -22.93 11.43
CA LYS A 470 -9.42 -23.37 12.83
C LYS A 470 -10.34 -22.58 13.72
N VAL A 471 -10.93 -23.27 14.67
CA VAL A 471 -11.76 -22.65 15.71
C VAL A 471 -10.87 -22.02 16.77
N ILE A 472 -11.04 -20.71 17.00
CA ILE A 472 -10.31 -19.97 18.04
C ILE A 472 -10.85 -20.36 19.41
N ALA A 473 -9.96 -20.80 20.30
CA ALA A 473 -10.28 -21.11 21.70
C ALA A 473 -10.01 -19.91 22.63
N SER A 474 -8.88 -19.24 22.44
CA SER A 474 -8.50 -18.07 23.24
C SER A 474 -7.38 -17.27 22.55
N ILE A 475 -7.14 -16.06 23.06
CA ILE A 475 -5.91 -15.32 22.75
C ILE A 475 -5.15 -15.03 24.06
N LYS A 476 -3.83 -15.19 24.03
CA LYS A 476 -2.94 -14.76 25.11
C LYS A 476 -2.23 -13.48 24.65
N ILE A 477 -2.24 -12.47 25.49
CA ILE A 477 -1.50 -11.23 25.31
C ILE A 477 -0.44 -11.16 26.40
N GLU A 478 0.82 -11.00 26.03
CA GLU A 478 1.96 -10.97 26.93
C GLU A 478 2.75 -9.68 26.74
N ASN A 479 2.89 -8.88 27.80
CA ASN A 479 3.63 -7.62 27.76
C ASN A 479 5.13 -7.91 27.78
N THR A 480 5.83 -7.52 26.72
CA THR A 480 7.28 -7.67 26.58
C THR A 480 8.01 -6.31 26.65
N GLY A 481 7.27 -5.22 26.72
CA GLY A 481 7.77 -3.87 26.85
C GLY A 481 7.71 -3.32 28.28
N LYS A 482 7.73 -1.98 28.41
CA LYS A 482 7.79 -1.30 29.71
C LYS A 482 6.52 -0.55 30.11
N GLY A 483 5.68 -0.18 29.13
CA GLY A 483 4.42 0.51 29.40
C GLY A 483 3.36 -0.46 29.99
N HIS A 484 2.18 0.06 30.28
CA HIS A 484 1.06 -0.68 30.84
C HIS A 484 -0.07 -0.84 29.82
N PRO A 485 -0.05 -1.89 28.99
CA PRO A 485 -1.09 -2.15 28.01
C PRO A 485 -2.43 -2.53 28.64
N ALA A 486 -3.51 -2.16 27.96
CA ALA A 486 -4.87 -2.57 28.30
C ALA A 486 -5.66 -2.89 27.01
N ILE A 487 -6.39 -4.00 27.02
CA ILE A 487 -7.25 -4.46 25.92
C ILE A 487 -8.71 -4.30 26.35
N PHE A 488 -9.53 -3.63 25.54
CA PHE A 488 -10.93 -3.29 25.85
C PHE A 488 -11.96 -4.12 25.10
N ALA A 489 -11.66 -4.50 23.86
CA ALA A 489 -12.57 -5.27 23.04
C ALA A 489 -11.83 -6.08 21.98
N VAL A 490 -12.50 -7.11 21.50
CA VAL A 490 -12.05 -7.96 20.38
C VAL A 490 -13.19 -8.09 19.39
N THR A 491 -12.88 -7.93 18.12
CA THR A 491 -13.83 -8.08 17.01
C THR A 491 -13.23 -9.03 15.99
N LYS A 492 -14.03 -9.88 15.37
CA LYS A 492 -13.60 -10.72 14.24
C LYS A 492 -14.06 -10.13 12.90
N GLU A 493 -13.29 -10.39 11.87
CA GLU A 493 -13.63 -10.13 10.47
C GLU A 493 -14.46 -11.31 9.94
N GLY A 494 -15.64 -11.05 9.37
CA GLY A 494 -16.48 -12.03 8.66
C GLY A 494 -17.23 -13.03 9.51
#